data_0a6af58c0837c27d2edd83a25d8b8f1c
#
_entry.id   0a6af58c0837c27d2edd83a25d8b8f1c
#
_cell.length_a   1.000
_cell.length_b   1.000
_cell.length_c   1.000
_cell.angle_alpha   90.00
_cell.angle_beta   90.00
_cell.angle_gamma   90.00
#
_symmetry.space_group_name_H-M   'P 1'
#
loop_
_entity.id
_entity.type
_entity.pdbx_description
1 polymer ?
#
loop_
_entity_poly.entity_id
_entity_poly.type
_entity_poly.pdbx_seq_one_letter_code
_entity_poly.pdbx_strand_id
1 'polypeptide(L)'
;FVSTQILERPEIPMMRLIVLLLTLAFGPGYLCGGVFPTSIDVEKQKGAKPRNVIFILTDDHRYDAMGFMGHPFLKTPGLDRIAAEGVHLKNAFVTTSLCSPSRASILTGLYTHKHRVIDNQRDAPKDIVYFSEYLQKAGYSTAFLGKWHMGGGNDEPRPGFDHWISFKGQGVYFPPNDDYTLNMNGKRVKQKGY
;
A
#
# COMPACT_ATOMS: atom_id res chain seq x y z
N PHE A 1 -48.94 -32.95 1.84
CA PHE A 1 -49.52 -31.76 1.19
C PHE A 1 -49.32 -30.60 2.16
N VAL A 2 -48.33 -29.72 1.89
CA VAL A 2 -48.15 -28.46 2.59
C VAL A 2 -48.43 -27.36 1.55
N SER A 3 -49.55 -26.66 1.74
CA SER A 3 -49.95 -25.50 0.95
C SER A 3 -49.15 -24.29 1.39
N THR A 4 -48.31 -23.75 0.50
CA THR A 4 -47.60 -22.50 0.70
C THR A 4 -48.51 -21.36 0.30
N GLN A 5 -49.04 -20.59 1.23
CA GLN A 5 -49.72 -19.34 0.95
C GLN A 5 -48.65 -18.24 0.74
N ILE A 6 -48.63 -17.66 -0.44
CA ILE A 6 -47.88 -16.45 -0.75
C ILE A 6 -48.68 -15.25 -0.24
N LEU A 7 -48.21 -14.61 0.80
CA LEU A 7 -48.71 -13.33 1.27
C LEU A 7 -48.18 -12.22 0.35
N GLU A 8 -49.02 -11.68 -0.48
CA GLU A 8 -48.76 -10.45 -1.22
C GLU A 8 -48.57 -9.28 -0.24
N ARG A 9 -47.44 -8.61 -0.34
CA ARG A 9 -47.17 -7.39 0.43
C ARG A 9 -47.87 -6.22 -0.26
N PRO A 10 -48.66 -5.38 0.45
CA PRO A 10 -49.24 -4.19 -0.14
C PRO A 10 -48.10 -3.22 -0.53
N GLU A 11 -48.15 -2.76 -1.78
CA GLU A 11 -47.28 -1.69 -2.28
C GLU A 11 -47.58 -0.38 -1.53
N ILE A 12 -46.59 0.18 -0.83
CA ILE A 12 -46.71 1.47 -0.16
C ILE A 12 -46.34 2.57 -1.16
N PRO A 13 -47.30 3.31 -1.72
CA PRO A 13 -46.99 4.34 -2.73
C PRO A 13 -46.20 5.55 -2.18
N MET A 14 -46.17 5.73 -0.87
CA MET A 14 -45.44 6.82 -0.23
C MET A 14 -43.89 6.71 -0.31
N MET A 15 -43.34 5.50 -0.45
CA MET A 15 -41.92 5.30 -0.53
C MET A 15 -41.29 5.77 -1.86
N ARG A 16 -42.11 5.72 -2.95
CA ARG A 16 -41.69 6.25 -4.27
C ARG A 16 -41.60 7.78 -4.30
N LEU A 17 -42.46 8.46 -3.56
CA LEU A 17 -42.48 9.91 -3.49
C LEU A 17 -41.30 10.47 -2.67
N ILE A 18 -40.90 9.78 -1.60
CA ILE A 18 -39.77 10.19 -0.75
C ILE A 18 -38.43 9.98 -1.49
N VAL A 19 -38.28 8.92 -2.26
CA VAL A 19 -37.10 8.70 -3.09
C VAL A 19 -36.98 9.74 -4.19
N LEU A 20 -38.09 10.14 -4.81
CA LEU A 20 -38.11 11.17 -5.86
C LEU A 20 -37.80 12.58 -5.31
N LEU A 21 -38.25 12.91 -4.11
CA LEU A 21 -37.97 14.19 -3.44
C LEU A 21 -36.52 14.28 -2.93
N LEU A 22 -35.93 13.16 -2.49
CA LEU A 22 -34.53 13.10 -2.10
C LEU A 22 -33.57 13.24 -3.31
N THR A 23 -33.95 12.77 -4.49
CA THR A 23 -33.13 12.95 -5.71
C THR A 23 -33.19 14.37 -6.27
N LEU A 24 -34.24 15.14 -5.99
CA LEU A 24 -34.36 16.55 -6.40
C LEU A 24 -33.67 17.52 -5.43
N ALA A 25 -33.46 17.12 -4.17
CA ALA A 25 -32.75 17.93 -3.18
C ALA A 25 -31.23 17.87 -3.29
N PHE A 26 -30.69 16.82 -3.93
CA PHE A 26 -29.27 16.70 -4.27
C PHE A 26 -29.09 17.04 -5.74
N GLY A 27 -28.95 18.32 -6.05
CA GLY A 27 -28.57 18.78 -7.39
C GLY A 27 -27.29 18.09 -7.86
N PRO A 28 -26.98 18.06 -9.20
CA PRO A 28 -25.81 17.37 -9.76
C PRO A 28 -24.50 18.10 -9.45
N GLY A 29 -24.19 18.29 -8.17
CA GLY A 29 -23.09 19.11 -7.72
C GLY A 29 -22.13 18.47 -6.70
N TYR A 30 -22.42 17.29 -6.20
CA TYR A 30 -21.47 16.57 -5.31
C TYR A 30 -20.82 15.37 -5.99
N LEU A 31 -20.28 15.57 -7.19
CA LEU A 31 -19.07 14.85 -7.58
C LEU A 31 -17.96 15.40 -6.67
N CYS A 32 -17.78 14.78 -5.52
CA CYS A 32 -16.60 14.95 -4.70
C CYS A 32 -15.42 14.34 -5.45
N GLY A 33 -15.08 14.93 -6.57
CA GLY A 33 -13.79 14.78 -7.21
C GLY A 33 -12.80 15.41 -6.25
N GLY A 34 -12.25 14.61 -5.32
CA GLY A 34 -11.11 15.05 -4.55
C GLY A 34 -10.03 15.46 -5.54
N VAL A 35 -9.86 16.76 -5.73
CA VAL A 35 -8.73 17.31 -6.45
C VAL A 35 -7.54 16.93 -5.60
N PHE A 36 -6.82 15.89 -6.00
CA PHE A 36 -5.50 15.65 -5.45
C PHE A 36 -4.67 16.88 -5.75
N PRO A 37 -3.95 17.44 -4.78
CA PRO A 37 -3.09 18.56 -5.06
C PRO A 37 -2.11 18.14 -6.17
N THR A 38 -2.17 18.81 -7.29
CA THR A 38 -1.30 18.59 -8.45
C THR A 38 0.13 19.07 -8.17
N SER A 39 0.31 19.78 -7.07
CA SER A 39 1.61 20.25 -6.60
C SER A 39 1.83 19.81 -5.16
N ILE A 40 2.97 19.23 -4.92
CA ILE A 40 3.47 18.94 -3.57
C ILE A 40 4.16 20.23 -3.11
N ASP A 41 3.53 20.95 -2.21
CA ASP A 41 4.16 22.07 -1.52
C ASP A 41 4.66 21.57 -0.16
N VAL A 42 5.99 21.54 -0.01
CA VAL A 42 6.63 21.09 1.23
C VAL A 42 7.53 22.22 1.73
N GLU A 43 7.06 22.91 2.74
CA GLU A 43 7.87 23.92 3.41
C GLU A 43 8.93 23.27 4.31
N LYS A 44 10.18 23.69 4.12
CA LYS A 44 11.28 23.28 4.96
C LYS A 44 11.18 23.97 6.33
N GLN A 45 10.99 23.21 7.39
CA GLN A 45 11.00 23.77 8.74
C GLN A 45 12.39 24.37 9.07
N LYS A 46 12.38 25.66 9.38
CA LYS A 46 13.59 26.42 9.75
C LYS A 46 14.20 25.82 11.03
N GLY A 47 15.48 25.44 10.96
CA GLY A 47 16.21 24.87 12.11
C GLY A 47 16.03 23.35 12.30
N ALA A 48 15.19 22.68 11.54
CA ALA A 48 15.10 21.23 11.59
C ALA A 48 16.33 20.58 10.96
N LYS A 49 16.95 19.65 11.69
CA LYS A 49 18.00 18.80 11.12
C LYS A 49 17.36 17.59 10.47
N PRO A 50 17.54 17.35 9.15
CA PRO A 50 17.01 16.17 8.48
C PRO A 50 17.61 14.91 9.12
N ARG A 51 16.79 13.89 9.31
CA ARG A 51 17.22 12.57 9.80
C ARG A 51 17.08 11.57 8.65
N ASN A 52 18.00 10.61 8.60
CA ASN A 52 17.83 9.46 7.71
C ASN A 52 16.63 8.63 8.18
N VAL A 53 15.82 8.16 7.21
CA VAL A 53 14.66 7.31 7.45
C VAL A 53 14.90 5.98 6.75
N ILE A 54 14.87 4.89 7.50
CA ILE A 54 14.91 3.53 6.96
C ILE A 54 13.56 2.88 7.26
N PHE A 55 12.84 2.51 6.21
CA PHE A 55 11.59 1.80 6.30
C PHE A 55 11.81 0.34 5.89
N ILE A 56 11.57 -0.60 6.80
CA ILE A 56 11.73 -2.04 6.56
C ILE A 56 10.34 -2.67 6.61
N LEU A 57 9.92 -3.26 5.50
CA LEU A 57 8.67 -4.01 5.38
C LEU A 57 8.98 -5.49 5.17
N THR A 58 8.68 -6.31 6.16
CA THR A 58 8.73 -7.76 6.04
C THR A 58 7.48 -8.27 5.32
N ASP A 59 7.65 -9.27 4.45
CA ASP A 59 6.54 -9.90 3.73
C ASP A 59 5.98 -11.07 4.56
N ASP A 60 4.66 -11.14 4.68
CA ASP A 60 3.94 -12.22 5.38
C ASP A 60 4.43 -12.52 6.83
N HIS A 61 5.03 -11.54 7.48
CA HIS A 61 5.49 -11.68 8.87
C HIS A 61 4.30 -11.58 9.84
N ARG A 62 4.04 -12.63 10.55
CA ARG A 62 2.98 -12.69 11.56
C ARG A 62 3.30 -11.75 12.73
N TYR A 63 2.29 -11.02 13.21
CA TYR A 63 2.43 -9.98 14.24
C TYR A 63 3.14 -10.47 15.52
N ASP A 64 2.83 -11.68 15.97
CA ASP A 64 3.35 -12.28 17.20
C ASP A 64 4.62 -13.15 16.98
N ALA A 65 5.13 -13.25 15.76
CA ALA A 65 6.31 -14.03 15.44
C ALA A 65 7.61 -13.23 15.70
N MET A 66 7.75 -12.73 16.94
CA MET A 66 8.90 -11.95 17.41
C MET A 66 9.22 -12.31 18.86
N GLY A 67 10.50 -12.29 19.23
CA GLY A 67 10.98 -12.67 20.57
C GLY A 67 10.35 -11.82 21.67
N PHE A 68 10.34 -10.49 21.51
CA PHE A 68 9.76 -9.59 22.51
C PHE A 68 8.23 -9.72 22.66
N MET A 69 7.55 -10.39 21.72
CA MET A 69 6.13 -10.75 21.81
C MET A 69 5.89 -12.06 22.56
N GLY A 70 6.95 -12.70 23.08
CA GLY A 70 6.83 -13.95 23.82
C GLY A 70 6.71 -15.20 22.92
N HIS A 71 7.19 -15.15 21.68
CA HIS A 71 7.15 -16.31 20.80
C HIS A 71 7.95 -17.48 21.40
N PRO A 72 7.40 -18.72 21.44
CA PRO A 72 7.96 -19.80 22.25
C PRO A 72 9.36 -20.27 21.84
N PHE A 73 9.77 -20.07 20.59
CA PHE A 73 11.07 -20.53 20.09
C PHE A 73 11.79 -19.52 19.18
N LEU A 74 11.13 -18.49 18.67
CA LEU A 74 11.81 -17.48 17.85
C LEU A 74 12.63 -16.53 18.70
N LYS A 75 13.86 -16.31 18.27
CA LYS A 75 14.76 -15.30 18.81
C LYS A 75 14.99 -14.25 17.75
N THR A 76 14.58 -13.02 18.03
CA THR A 76 14.69 -11.89 17.09
C THR A 76 15.44 -10.72 17.72
N PRO A 77 16.75 -10.89 18.06
CA PRO A 77 17.48 -9.93 18.87
C PRO A 77 17.54 -8.52 18.26
N GLY A 78 17.54 -8.40 16.93
CA GLY A 78 17.47 -7.11 16.25
C GLY A 78 16.13 -6.41 16.43
N LEU A 79 15.01 -7.13 16.28
CA LEU A 79 13.68 -6.59 16.50
C LEU A 79 13.41 -6.32 17.97
N ASP A 80 13.89 -7.21 18.85
CA ASP A 80 13.77 -7.06 20.31
C ASP A 80 14.47 -5.78 20.78
N ARG A 81 15.65 -5.47 20.23
CA ARG A 81 16.37 -4.21 20.51
C ARG A 81 15.59 -3.00 20.00
N ILE A 82 15.06 -3.04 18.78
CA ILE A 82 14.24 -1.94 18.23
C ILE A 82 13.02 -1.70 19.12
N ALA A 83 12.36 -2.76 19.59
CA ALA A 83 11.21 -2.65 20.49
C ALA A 83 11.58 -2.07 21.85
N ALA A 84 12.77 -2.40 22.40
CA ALA A 84 13.24 -1.92 23.69
C ALA A 84 13.72 -0.47 23.66
N GLU A 85 14.38 -0.05 22.57
CA GLU A 85 14.97 1.29 22.42
C GLU A 85 14.04 2.28 21.70
N GLY A 86 12.98 1.79 21.06
CA GLY A 86 12.05 2.56 20.24
C GLY A 86 10.61 2.49 20.74
N VAL A 87 9.67 2.37 19.79
CA VAL A 87 8.23 2.32 20.08
C VAL A 87 7.59 1.11 19.38
N HIS A 88 6.87 0.30 20.16
CA HIS A 88 6.01 -0.75 19.63
C HIS A 88 4.56 -0.27 19.52
N LEU A 89 4.05 -0.16 18.30
CA LEU A 89 2.66 0.22 18.02
C LEU A 89 1.75 -1.02 18.11
N LYS A 90 1.20 -1.28 19.29
CA LYS A 90 0.37 -2.49 19.54
C LYS A 90 -0.90 -2.56 18.71
N ASN A 91 -1.46 -1.42 18.34
CA ASN A 91 -2.75 -1.29 17.65
C ASN A 91 -2.58 -0.69 16.25
N ALA A 92 -1.57 -1.15 15.52
CA ALA A 92 -1.42 -0.83 14.11
C ALA A 92 -2.21 -1.82 13.25
N PHE A 93 -3.02 -1.31 12.33
CA PHE A 93 -3.89 -2.13 11.48
C PHE A 93 -3.60 -1.84 10.01
N VAL A 94 -3.63 -2.88 9.20
CA VAL A 94 -3.56 -2.76 7.76
C VAL A 94 -4.97 -2.63 7.17
N THR A 95 -5.15 -1.72 6.22
CA THR A 95 -6.47 -1.46 5.62
C THR A 95 -6.94 -2.59 4.70
N THR A 96 -6.01 -3.25 4.02
CA THR A 96 -6.26 -4.41 3.16
C THR A 96 -5.08 -5.37 3.31
N SER A 97 -5.32 -6.53 3.92
CA SER A 97 -4.30 -7.54 4.23
C SER A 97 -3.95 -8.38 3.00
N LEU A 98 -3.44 -7.73 1.96
CA LEU A 98 -2.99 -8.36 0.72
C LEU A 98 -1.77 -7.59 0.19
N CYS A 99 -0.81 -8.27 -0.40
CA CYS A 99 0.51 -7.72 -0.77
C CYS A 99 0.43 -6.37 -1.50
N SER A 100 -0.13 -6.33 -2.71
CA SER A 100 -0.16 -5.11 -3.52
C SER A 100 -1.00 -3.99 -2.94
N PRO A 101 -2.25 -4.22 -2.46
CA PRO A 101 -3.05 -3.18 -1.81
C PRO A 101 -2.41 -2.60 -0.55
N SER A 102 -1.81 -3.45 0.30
CA SER A 102 -1.11 -3.00 1.50
C SER A 102 0.10 -2.12 1.15
N ARG A 103 0.91 -2.53 0.17
CA ARG A 103 2.07 -1.77 -0.32
C ARG A 103 1.64 -0.43 -0.89
N ALA A 104 0.57 -0.40 -1.68
CA ALA A 104 0.02 0.83 -2.21
C ALA A 104 -0.45 1.76 -1.08
N SER A 105 -1.17 1.24 -0.08
CA SER A 105 -1.60 2.04 1.09
C SER A 105 -0.42 2.63 1.85
N ILE A 106 0.64 1.84 2.09
CA ILE A 106 1.84 2.29 2.79
C ILE A 106 2.56 3.38 1.98
N LEU A 107 2.77 3.15 0.69
CA LEU A 107 3.54 4.08 -0.17
C LEU A 107 2.81 5.39 -0.47
N THR A 108 1.48 5.39 -0.41
CA THR A 108 0.67 6.56 -0.79
C THR A 108 -0.02 7.26 0.39
N GLY A 109 -0.15 6.57 1.53
CA GLY A 109 -0.98 7.02 2.66
C GLY A 109 -2.48 6.99 2.35
N LEU A 110 -2.92 6.34 1.28
CA LEU A 110 -4.31 6.31 0.81
C LEU A 110 -4.98 4.98 1.13
N TYR A 111 -6.29 5.01 1.28
CA TYR A 111 -7.12 3.81 1.32
C TYR A 111 -7.29 3.17 -0.06
N THR A 112 -7.58 1.87 -0.09
CA THR A 112 -7.68 1.07 -1.32
C THR A 112 -8.63 1.66 -2.37
N HIS A 113 -9.77 2.21 -1.97
CA HIS A 113 -10.72 2.85 -2.90
C HIS A 113 -10.15 4.14 -3.55
N LYS A 114 -9.12 4.74 -2.97
CA LYS A 114 -8.44 5.93 -3.51
C LYS A 114 -7.26 5.56 -4.40
N HIS A 115 -6.36 4.69 -3.92
CA HIS A 115 -5.22 4.27 -4.73
C HIS A 115 -5.57 3.23 -5.79
N ARG A 116 -6.75 2.59 -5.75
CA ARG A 116 -7.30 1.68 -6.76
C ARG A 116 -6.52 0.38 -7.02
N VAL A 117 -5.50 0.09 -6.25
CA VAL A 117 -4.81 -1.20 -6.25
C VAL A 117 -5.58 -2.15 -5.34
N ILE A 118 -6.52 -2.91 -5.90
CA ILE A 118 -7.48 -3.71 -5.12
C ILE A 118 -7.08 -5.17 -4.95
N ASP A 119 -6.13 -5.63 -5.76
CA ASP A 119 -5.65 -7.01 -5.79
C ASP A 119 -4.17 -7.09 -6.22
N ASN A 120 -3.61 -8.30 -6.24
CA ASN A 120 -2.22 -8.52 -6.62
C ASN A 120 -1.97 -8.49 -8.14
N GLN A 121 -3.00 -8.33 -8.96
CA GLN A 121 -2.90 -8.29 -10.42
C GLN A 121 -2.86 -6.86 -10.95
N ARG A 122 -3.35 -5.91 -10.17
CA ARG A 122 -3.47 -4.51 -10.58
C ARG A 122 -2.15 -3.77 -10.49
N ASP A 123 -1.82 -3.11 -11.59
CA ASP A 123 -0.77 -2.09 -11.58
C ASP A 123 -1.20 -0.87 -10.74
N ALA A 124 -0.25 -0.19 -10.15
CA ALA A 124 -0.49 1.11 -9.57
C ALA A 124 -0.84 2.11 -10.68
N PRO A 125 -1.94 2.88 -10.55
CA PRO A 125 -2.28 3.92 -11.51
C PRO A 125 -1.16 4.95 -11.66
N LYS A 126 -1.00 5.50 -12.86
CA LYS A 126 0.08 6.44 -13.19
C LYS A 126 -0.03 7.80 -12.51
N ASP A 127 -1.22 8.15 -12.05
CA ASP A 127 -1.56 9.41 -11.38
C ASP A 127 -1.36 9.36 -9.85
N ILE A 128 -0.81 8.26 -9.34
CA ILE A 128 -0.53 8.12 -7.90
C ILE A 128 0.79 8.77 -7.55
N VAL A 129 0.78 9.51 -6.44
CA VAL A 129 1.96 10.11 -5.83
C VAL A 129 2.40 9.28 -4.62
N TYR A 130 3.67 8.96 -4.54
CA TYR A 130 4.27 8.20 -3.44
C TYR A 130 4.89 9.14 -2.40
N PHE A 131 4.93 8.72 -1.14
CA PHE A 131 5.53 9.55 -0.08
C PHE A 131 7.01 9.87 -0.37
N SER A 132 7.70 9.02 -1.11
CA SER A 132 9.08 9.24 -1.54
C SER A 132 9.25 10.47 -2.42
N GLU A 133 8.25 10.83 -3.23
CA GLU A 133 8.27 12.05 -4.03
C GLU A 133 8.23 13.32 -3.17
N TYR A 134 7.49 13.27 -2.05
CA TYR A 134 7.51 14.35 -1.05
C TYR A 134 8.88 14.46 -0.38
N LEU A 135 9.51 13.32 -0.06
CA LEU A 135 10.85 13.30 0.51
C LEU A 135 11.89 13.87 -0.46
N GLN A 136 11.84 13.51 -1.75
CA GLN A 136 12.72 14.10 -2.76
C GLN A 136 12.56 15.63 -2.85
N LYS A 137 11.33 16.12 -2.85
CA LYS A 137 11.06 17.57 -2.84
C LYS A 137 11.59 18.27 -1.57
N ALA A 138 11.60 17.55 -0.46
CA ALA A 138 12.22 18.03 0.78
C ALA A 138 13.76 17.93 0.78
N GLY A 139 14.37 17.42 -0.31
CA GLY A 139 15.83 17.34 -0.48
C GLY A 139 16.46 16.03 -0.01
N TYR A 140 15.66 14.97 0.21
CA TYR A 140 16.19 13.65 0.51
C TYR A 140 16.61 12.92 -0.76
N SER A 141 17.69 12.17 -0.69
CA SER A 141 17.95 11.09 -1.64
C SER A 141 17.17 9.85 -1.21
N THR A 142 16.51 9.20 -2.14
CA THR A 142 15.55 8.14 -1.88
C THR A 142 15.95 6.85 -2.57
N ALA A 143 15.74 5.71 -1.91
CA ALA A 143 16.03 4.40 -2.46
C ALA A 143 14.87 3.42 -2.19
N PHE A 144 14.60 2.56 -3.17
CA PHE A 144 13.73 1.40 -3.03
C PHE A 144 14.51 0.13 -3.30
N LEU A 145 14.41 -0.85 -2.39
CA LEU A 145 15.06 -2.14 -2.54
C LEU A 145 14.06 -3.25 -2.20
N GLY A 146 13.84 -4.18 -3.11
CA GLY A 146 13.05 -5.39 -2.88
C GLY A 146 11.77 -5.49 -3.69
N LYS A 147 10.75 -6.11 -3.10
CA LYS A 147 9.48 -6.44 -3.74
C LYS A 147 8.60 -5.21 -3.93
N TRP A 148 8.36 -4.83 -5.19
CA TRP A 148 7.39 -3.81 -5.55
C TRP A 148 5.97 -4.36 -5.59
N HIS A 149 5.76 -5.37 -6.41
CA HIS A 149 4.54 -6.16 -6.56
C HIS A 149 3.23 -5.37 -6.78
N MET A 150 3.28 -4.19 -7.33
CA MET A 150 2.10 -3.53 -7.88
C MET A 150 2.17 -3.62 -9.40
N GLY A 151 1.38 -4.63 -9.95
CA GLY A 151 1.56 -5.14 -11.30
C GLY A 151 2.60 -6.27 -11.38
N GLY A 152 2.15 -7.49 -11.71
CA GLY A 152 2.99 -8.70 -11.67
C GLY A 152 4.13 -8.74 -12.69
N GLY A 153 3.99 -8.00 -13.78
CA GLY A 153 4.95 -8.01 -14.91
C GLY A 153 5.97 -6.89 -14.91
N ASN A 154 5.85 -5.90 -14.03
CA ASN A 154 6.60 -4.66 -14.13
C ASN A 154 7.39 -4.35 -12.86
N ASP A 155 8.71 -4.29 -12.99
CA ASP A 155 9.65 -3.92 -11.93
C ASP A 155 10.51 -2.70 -12.31
N GLU A 156 10.04 -1.90 -13.27
CA GLU A 156 10.72 -0.68 -13.69
C GLU A 156 10.77 0.38 -12.57
N PRO A 157 11.81 1.23 -12.54
CA PRO A 157 11.90 2.33 -11.58
C PRO A 157 10.64 3.19 -11.53
N ARG A 158 10.27 3.60 -10.33
CA ARG A 158 9.10 4.44 -10.10
C ARG A 158 9.49 5.86 -9.72
N PRO A 159 8.61 6.84 -9.98
CA PRO A 159 8.81 8.20 -9.48
C PRO A 159 9.08 8.22 -7.97
N GLY A 160 9.87 9.17 -7.53
CA GLY A 160 10.19 9.33 -6.11
C GLY A 160 11.35 8.48 -5.60
N PHE A 161 12.08 7.77 -6.47
CA PHE A 161 13.24 6.98 -6.07
C PHE A 161 14.45 7.29 -6.96
N ASP A 162 15.54 7.74 -6.35
CA ASP A 162 16.83 7.99 -7.01
C ASP A 162 17.60 6.69 -7.25
N HIS A 163 17.39 5.72 -6.35
CA HIS A 163 17.97 4.39 -6.45
C HIS A 163 16.88 3.34 -6.42
N TRP A 164 16.98 2.38 -7.35
CA TRP A 164 15.97 1.36 -7.54
C TRP A 164 16.61 -0.02 -7.68
N ILE A 165 16.21 -0.96 -6.81
CA ILE A 165 16.55 -2.37 -6.95
C ILE A 165 15.27 -3.15 -6.72
N SER A 166 14.75 -3.82 -7.76
CA SER A 166 13.51 -4.57 -7.65
C SER A 166 13.51 -5.80 -8.58
N PHE A 167 12.45 -6.56 -8.51
CA PHE A 167 12.20 -7.76 -9.31
C PHE A 167 10.72 -7.88 -9.66
N LYS A 168 10.41 -8.68 -10.67
CA LYS A 168 9.03 -8.91 -11.12
C LYS A 168 8.21 -9.72 -10.13
N GLY A 169 6.98 -9.32 -9.92
CA GLY A 169 5.97 -10.04 -9.15
C GLY A 169 6.40 -10.35 -7.72
N GLN A 170 6.33 -11.62 -7.35
CA GLN A 170 6.68 -12.12 -6.01
C GLN A 170 8.19 -12.31 -5.80
N GLY A 171 8.95 -12.33 -6.89
CA GLY A 171 10.32 -12.80 -6.85
C GLY A 171 10.43 -14.33 -6.80
N VAL A 172 11.64 -14.81 -6.86
CA VAL A 172 11.95 -16.25 -6.78
C VAL A 172 13.10 -16.46 -5.82
N TYR A 173 12.86 -17.17 -4.72
CA TYR A 173 13.91 -17.44 -3.72
C TYR A 173 14.96 -18.43 -4.21
N PHE A 174 14.52 -19.45 -4.96
CA PHE A 174 15.39 -20.49 -5.52
C PHE A 174 15.16 -20.54 -7.04
N PRO A 175 15.84 -19.67 -7.82
CA PRO A 175 15.68 -19.68 -9.25
C PRO A 175 16.18 -21.02 -9.81
N PRO A 176 15.40 -21.67 -10.71
CA PRO A 176 15.76 -22.99 -11.24
C PRO A 176 17.01 -22.97 -12.12
N ASN A 177 17.36 -21.81 -12.61
CA ASN A 177 18.57 -21.54 -13.39
C ASN A 177 19.24 -20.31 -12.83
N ASP A 178 20.55 -20.17 -13.00
CA ASP A 178 21.31 -18.96 -12.63
C ASP A 178 20.92 -17.69 -13.40
N ASP A 179 19.71 -17.62 -13.93
CA ASP A 179 19.23 -16.52 -14.79
C ASP A 179 18.32 -15.52 -14.07
N TYR A 180 18.30 -15.54 -12.74
CA TYR A 180 17.56 -14.55 -11.99
C TYR A 180 18.22 -13.19 -12.09
N THR A 181 17.45 -12.21 -12.55
CA THR A 181 17.93 -10.84 -12.70
C THR A 181 17.11 -9.88 -11.86
N LEU A 182 17.79 -8.92 -11.24
CA LEU A 182 17.18 -7.75 -10.62
C LEU A 182 17.16 -6.60 -11.62
N ASN A 183 16.17 -5.74 -11.51
CA ASN A 183 16.20 -4.43 -12.14
C ASN A 183 16.94 -3.46 -11.20
N MET A 184 18.12 -3.03 -11.60
CA MET A 184 18.92 -2.05 -10.88
C MET A 184 18.97 -0.75 -11.68
N ASN A 185 18.17 0.23 -11.29
CA ASN A 185 18.06 1.53 -11.99
C ASN A 185 17.77 1.40 -13.49
N GLY A 186 16.84 0.52 -13.87
CA GLY A 186 16.49 0.25 -15.26
C GLY A 186 17.39 -0.75 -15.99
N LYS A 187 18.44 -1.25 -15.36
CA LYS A 187 19.34 -2.25 -15.96
C LYS A 187 19.13 -3.64 -15.36
N ARG A 188 19.12 -4.67 -16.19
CA ARG A 188 19.06 -6.06 -15.74
C ARG A 188 20.43 -6.52 -15.27
N VAL A 189 20.50 -6.89 -13.99
CA VAL A 189 21.75 -7.36 -13.37
C VAL A 189 21.52 -8.79 -12.88
N LYS A 190 22.35 -9.71 -13.39
CA LYS A 190 22.29 -11.11 -12.98
C LYS A 190 22.75 -11.27 -11.54
N GLN A 191 21.96 -11.99 -10.75
CA GLN A 191 22.32 -12.36 -9.39
C GLN A 191 23.09 -13.67 -9.39
N LYS A 192 24.07 -13.76 -8.49
CA LYS A 192 24.77 -15.00 -8.17
C LYS A 192 24.45 -15.40 -6.74
N GLY A 193 23.98 -16.62 -6.58
CA GLY A 193 23.59 -17.14 -5.28
C GLY A 193 22.19 -16.74 -4.85
N TYR A 194 21.90 -17.03 -3.58
CA TYR A 194 20.63 -16.77 -2.93
C TYR A 194 20.51 -15.29 -2.52
#